data_9c6d1c67d9d162fba67e149ff62f1691
#
_entry.id   9c6d1c67d9d162fba67e149ff62f1691
#
_cell.length_a   1.000
_cell.length_b   1.000
_cell.length_c   1.000
_cell.angle_alpha   90.00
_cell.angle_beta   90.00
_cell.angle_gamma   90.00
#
_symmetry.space_group_name_H-M   'P 1'
#
loop_
_entity.id
_entity.type
_entity.pdbx_description
1 polymer ?
#
loop_
_entity_poly.entity_id
_entity_poly.type
_entity_poly.pdbx_seq_one_letter_code
_entity_poly.pdbx_strand_id
1 'polypeptide(L)'
;MYGITRAVFTLLGVVGAVALVWVAAQIGDDSTADYWALYGLIAAAGLTMALSQLLGGWTKWGWPRLSGTVFLLGFLPALAVAAWVLGAGQPSENWLQRHVTDWSDGLGIGGVVGDLLDLAGPLAFLAGLTFGFTFDTSGPRRAEVVEPVVEPAAEEDDTPTEVREEEGTTPVAGEPELEPARR
;
A
#
# COMPACT_ATOMS: atom_id res chain seq x y z
N MET A 1 -6.03 -7.04 -20.17
CA MET A 1 -7.23 -6.44 -19.53
C MET A 1 -6.96 -5.77 -18.16
N TYR A 2 -5.84 -6.03 -17.48
CA TYR A 2 -5.58 -5.49 -16.12
C TYR A 2 -5.35 -3.97 -16.04
N GLY A 3 -4.82 -3.35 -17.10
CA GLY A 3 -4.56 -1.91 -17.11
C GLY A 3 -5.84 -1.07 -17.07
N ILE A 4 -6.89 -1.51 -17.73
CA ILE A 4 -8.15 -0.77 -17.84
C ILE A 4 -8.88 -0.75 -16.47
N THR A 5 -8.95 -1.88 -15.78
CA THR A 5 -9.60 -1.96 -14.47
C THR A 5 -8.92 -1.03 -13.46
N ARG A 6 -7.59 -1.05 -13.42
CA ARG A 6 -6.80 -0.16 -12.54
C ARG A 6 -7.04 1.31 -12.89
N ALA A 7 -7.03 1.65 -14.18
CA ALA A 7 -7.28 3.03 -14.62
C ALA A 7 -8.68 3.51 -14.21
N VAL A 8 -9.71 2.66 -14.34
CA VAL A 8 -11.10 2.98 -13.92
C VAL A 8 -11.17 3.23 -12.41
N PHE A 9 -10.58 2.38 -11.58
CA PHE A 9 -10.58 2.59 -10.12
C PHE A 9 -9.80 3.83 -9.71
N THR A 10 -8.66 4.12 -10.37
CA THR A 10 -7.92 5.36 -10.13
C THR A 10 -8.76 6.57 -10.50
N LEU A 11 -9.45 6.54 -11.65
CA LEU A 11 -10.33 7.64 -12.07
C LEU A 11 -11.47 7.86 -11.07
N LEU A 12 -12.12 6.79 -10.62
CA LEU A 12 -13.17 6.88 -9.59
C LEU A 12 -12.63 7.46 -8.28
N GLY A 13 -11.41 7.08 -7.88
CA GLY A 13 -10.73 7.65 -6.71
C GLY A 13 -10.47 9.14 -6.86
N VAL A 14 -9.99 9.57 -8.03
CA VAL A 14 -9.77 10.99 -8.33
C VAL A 14 -11.08 11.77 -8.26
N VAL A 15 -12.14 11.28 -8.93
CA VAL A 15 -13.45 11.93 -8.91
C VAL A 15 -14.00 12.01 -7.49
N GLY A 16 -13.90 10.94 -6.71
CA GLY A 16 -14.33 10.92 -5.30
C GLY A 16 -13.54 11.91 -4.44
N ALA A 17 -12.20 11.95 -4.60
CA ALA A 17 -11.35 12.89 -3.88
C ALA A 17 -11.67 14.35 -4.23
N VAL A 18 -11.84 14.65 -5.53
CA VAL A 18 -12.23 16.00 -5.98
C VAL A 18 -13.60 16.41 -5.42
N ALA A 19 -14.56 15.49 -5.40
CA ALA A 19 -15.87 15.75 -4.81
C ALA A 19 -15.78 16.07 -3.30
N LEU A 20 -14.95 15.33 -2.55
CA LEU A 20 -14.73 15.59 -1.13
C LEU A 20 -14.05 16.93 -0.89
N VAL A 21 -13.05 17.29 -1.67
CA VAL A 21 -12.40 18.61 -1.60
C VAL A 21 -13.37 19.71 -1.98
N TRP A 22 -14.23 19.49 -2.99
CA TRP A 22 -15.27 20.47 -3.36
C TRP A 22 -16.27 20.67 -2.24
N VAL A 23 -16.74 19.61 -1.58
CA VAL A 23 -17.61 19.71 -0.40
C VAL A 23 -16.90 20.43 0.74
N ALA A 24 -15.62 20.11 1.01
CA ALA A 24 -14.82 20.79 2.01
C ALA A 24 -14.76 22.31 1.76
N ALA A 25 -14.62 22.71 0.50
CA ALA A 25 -14.59 24.14 0.11
C ALA A 25 -15.93 24.88 0.32
N GLN A 26 -17.04 24.15 0.54
CA GLN A 26 -18.34 24.78 0.89
C GLN A 26 -18.50 24.99 2.40
N ILE A 27 -17.64 24.38 3.21
CA ILE A 27 -17.64 24.51 4.65
C ILE A 27 -16.72 25.68 5.01
N GLY A 28 -17.21 26.63 5.80
CA GLY A 28 -16.38 27.68 6.35
C GLY A 28 -15.42 27.12 7.42
N ASP A 29 -14.56 27.97 7.94
CA ASP A 29 -13.64 27.68 9.05
C ASP A 29 -13.94 28.53 10.31
N ASP A 30 -15.11 29.17 10.32
CA ASP A 30 -15.52 30.12 11.38
C ASP A 30 -15.73 29.46 12.75
N SER A 31 -16.07 28.16 12.76
CA SER A 31 -16.28 27.42 14.00
C SER A 31 -15.27 26.26 14.10
N THR A 32 -14.97 25.82 15.33
CA THR A 32 -14.13 24.65 15.56
C THR A 32 -14.68 23.40 14.89
N ALA A 33 -15.99 23.24 14.86
CA ALA A 33 -16.64 22.09 14.22
C ALA A 33 -16.46 22.13 12.70
N ASP A 34 -16.66 23.29 12.08
CA ASP A 34 -16.48 23.47 10.64
C ASP A 34 -15.02 23.31 10.23
N TYR A 35 -14.10 23.86 11.01
CA TYR A 35 -12.67 23.69 10.83
C TYR A 35 -12.27 22.19 10.78
N TRP A 36 -12.67 21.41 11.78
CA TRP A 36 -12.37 19.98 11.81
C TRP A 36 -13.10 19.18 10.73
N ALA A 37 -14.32 19.59 10.35
CA ALA A 37 -15.06 18.99 9.25
C ALA A 37 -14.37 19.23 7.91
N LEU A 38 -13.91 20.46 7.65
CA LEU A 38 -13.17 20.85 6.45
C LEU A 38 -11.91 19.98 6.28
N TYR A 39 -11.01 19.97 7.29
CA TYR A 39 -9.77 19.22 7.20
C TYR A 39 -10.00 17.69 7.27
N GLY A 40 -11.04 17.23 7.95
CA GLY A 40 -11.50 15.85 7.94
C GLY A 40 -11.91 15.38 6.54
N LEU A 41 -12.63 16.20 5.78
CA LEU A 41 -13.00 15.91 4.39
C LEU A 41 -11.78 15.90 3.46
N ILE A 42 -10.83 16.80 3.66
CA ILE A 42 -9.57 16.81 2.90
C ILE A 42 -8.76 15.55 3.21
N ALA A 43 -8.68 15.12 4.47
CA ALA A 43 -8.05 13.84 4.83
C ALA A 43 -8.80 12.65 4.22
N ALA A 44 -10.13 12.66 4.21
CA ALA A 44 -10.94 11.64 3.55
C ALA A 44 -10.70 11.59 2.03
N ALA A 45 -10.41 12.71 1.38
CA ALA A 45 -10.03 12.75 -0.02
C ALA A 45 -8.69 12.03 -0.24
N GLY A 46 -7.68 12.27 0.61
CA GLY A 46 -6.41 11.55 0.58
C GLY A 46 -6.58 10.05 0.78
N LEU A 47 -7.39 9.66 1.77
CA LEU A 47 -7.74 8.25 2.02
C LEU A 47 -8.42 7.61 0.80
N THR A 48 -9.36 8.30 0.17
CA THR A 48 -10.08 7.83 -1.02
C THR A 48 -9.10 7.56 -2.17
N MET A 49 -8.12 8.43 -2.37
CA MET A 49 -7.07 8.23 -3.36
C MET A 49 -6.24 6.99 -3.06
N ALA A 50 -5.82 6.76 -1.82
CA ALA A 50 -5.07 5.58 -1.43
C ALA A 50 -5.89 4.30 -1.61
N LEU A 51 -7.14 4.28 -1.13
CA LEU A 51 -8.03 3.12 -1.23
C LEU A 51 -8.38 2.77 -2.68
N SER A 52 -8.44 3.74 -3.59
CA SER A 52 -8.68 3.47 -5.00
C SER A 52 -7.62 2.55 -5.62
N GLN A 53 -6.37 2.64 -5.15
CA GLN A 53 -5.28 1.78 -5.57
C GLN A 53 -5.43 0.35 -5.03
N LEU A 54 -6.00 0.20 -3.83
CA LEU A 54 -6.28 -1.10 -3.22
C LEU A 54 -7.41 -1.84 -3.95
N LEU A 55 -8.48 -1.13 -4.32
CA LEU A 55 -9.64 -1.72 -4.98
C LEU A 55 -9.28 -2.34 -6.35
N GLY A 56 -8.33 -1.77 -7.08
CA GLY A 56 -7.82 -2.34 -8.32
C GLY A 56 -7.12 -3.70 -8.18
N GLY A 57 -6.68 -4.06 -6.97
CA GLY A 57 -6.01 -5.33 -6.64
C GLY A 57 -6.85 -6.33 -5.83
N TRP A 58 -7.90 -5.87 -5.17
CA TRP A 58 -8.67 -6.64 -4.17
C TRP A 58 -9.26 -7.96 -4.70
N THR A 59 -9.71 -8.00 -5.93
CA THR A 59 -10.33 -9.20 -6.53
C THR A 59 -9.41 -10.42 -6.58
N LYS A 60 -8.09 -10.25 -6.37
CA LYS A 60 -7.10 -11.32 -6.50
C LYS A 60 -6.41 -11.71 -5.18
N TRP A 61 -6.32 -10.81 -4.21
CA TRP A 61 -5.39 -10.96 -3.10
C TRP A 61 -6.05 -11.14 -1.72
N GLY A 62 -7.40 -11.13 -1.66
CA GLY A 62 -8.15 -11.30 -0.40
C GLY A 62 -8.33 -10.00 0.39
N TRP A 63 -8.67 -10.12 1.67
CA TRP A 63 -8.93 -8.99 2.54
C TRP A 63 -7.66 -8.17 2.81
N PRO A 64 -7.76 -6.82 2.80
CA PRO A 64 -6.64 -5.94 3.13
C PRO A 64 -6.16 -6.21 4.56
N ARG A 65 -4.86 -6.28 4.74
CA ARG A 65 -4.21 -6.43 6.04
C ARG A 65 -3.55 -5.13 6.44
N LEU A 66 -3.61 -4.80 7.70
CA LEU A 66 -2.94 -3.61 8.21
C LEU A 66 -1.45 -3.91 8.37
N SER A 67 -0.61 -3.14 7.69
CA SER A 67 0.84 -3.20 7.85
C SER A 67 1.26 -2.39 9.06
N GLY A 68 1.61 -3.07 10.15
CA GLY A 68 2.04 -2.41 11.40
C GLY A 68 3.25 -1.50 11.21
N THR A 69 4.20 -1.88 10.35
CA THR A 69 5.39 -1.07 10.07
C THR A 69 5.04 0.24 9.37
N VAL A 70 4.20 0.19 8.32
CA VAL A 70 3.77 1.39 7.60
C VAL A 70 2.89 2.26 8.50
N PHE A 71 2.05 1.66 9.33
CA PHE A 71 1.25 2.38 10.31
C PHE A 71 2.13 3.14 11.31
N LEU A 72 3.12 2.47 11.93
CA LEU A 72 3.96 3.07 12.96
C LEU A 72 4.97 4.07 12.42
N LEU A 73 5.62 3.76 11.29
CA LEU A 73 6.72 4.58 10.77
C LEU A 73 6.27 5.61 9.71
N GLY A 74 5.13 5.37 9.05
CA GLY A 74 4.59 6.28 8.04
C GLY A 74 3.44 7.12 8.57
N PHE A 75 2.35 6.45 8.98
CA PHE A 75 1.11 7.15 9.33
C PHE A 75 1.21 7.91 10.66
N LEU A 76 1.73 7.30 11.73
CA LEU A 76 1.77 7.97 13.04
C LEU A 76 2.59 9.27 13.04
N PRO A 77 3.79 9.36 12.44
CA PRO A 77 4.50 10.62 12.33
C PRO A 77 3.75 11.67 11.50
N ALA A 78 3.16 11.26 10.36
CA ALA A 78 2.38 12.17 9.52
C ALA A 78 1.14 12.69 10.26
N LEU A 79 0.44 11.81 10.98
CA LEU A 79 -0.69 12.20 11.82
C LEU A 79 -0.27 13.13 12.95
N ALA A 80 0.86 12.86 13.63
CA ALA A 80 1.33 13.70 14.71
C ALA A 80 1.63 15.12 14.23
N VAL A 81 2.31 15.27 13.08
CA VAL A 81 2.60 16.58 12.50
C VAL A 81 1.31 17.28 12.07
N ALA A 82 0.42 16.58 11.36
CA ALA A 82 -0.85 17.16 10.93
C ALA A 82 -1.73 17.58 12.12
N ALA A 83 -1.86 16.73 13.14
CA ALA A 83 -2.64 17.04 14.34
C ALA A 83 -2.05 18.20 15.13
N TRP A 84 -0.72 18.29 15.19
CA TRP A 84 -0.04 19.41 15.85
C TRP A 84 -0.32 20.72 15.13
N VAL A 85 -0.11 20.78 13.81
CA VAL A 85 -0.33 21.99 13.01
C VAL A 85 -1.81 22.38 13.01
N LEU A 86 -2.71 21.44 12.75
CA LEU A 86 -4.16 21.70 12.77
C LEU A 86 -4.65 22.10 14.17
N GLY A 87 -4.08 21.51 15.22
CA GLY A 87 -4.40 21.89 16.60
C GLY A 87 -3.98 23.32 16.93
N ALA A 88 -2.88 23.81 16.38
CA ALA A 88 -2.43 25.19 16.55
C ALA A 88 -3.30 26.18 15.77
N GLY A 89 -3.80 25.78 14.58
CA GLY A 89 -4.54 26.65 13.67
C GLY A 89 -6.05 26.76 13.92
N GLN A 90 -6.60 25.99 14.86
CA GLN A 90 -8.05 26.01 15.09
C GLN A 90 -8.55 27.38 15.60
N PRO A 91 -9.77 27.81 15.20
CA PRO A 91 -10.25 29.19 15.43
C PRO A 91 -10.65 29.50 16.87
N SER A 92 -10.73 28.50 17.76
CA SER A 92 -11.12 28.73 19.16
C SER A 92 -9.95 28.57 20.11
N GLU A 93 -9.83 29.49 21.07
CA GLU A 93 -8.86 29.40 22.18
C GLU A 93 -9.29 28.33 23.19
N ASN A 94 -9.26 27.08 22.77
CA ASN A 94 -9.53 25.96 23.67
C ASN A 94 -8.22 25.45 24.31
N TRP A 95 -8.37 24.46 25.21
CA TRP A 95 -7.24 23.83 25.90
C TRP A 95 -6.18 23.31 24.94
N LEU A 96 -6.59 22.65 23.85
CA LEU A 96 -5.68 22.05 22.88
C LEU A 96 -4.86 23.11 22.16
N GLN A 97 -5.50 24.11 21.59
CA GLN A 97 -4.83 25.19 20.85
C GLN A 97 -3.80 25.91 21.74
N ARG A 98 -4.17 26.28 22.96
CA ARG A 98 -3.23 26.94 23.88
C ARG A 98 -2.02 26.08 24.18
N HIS A 99 -2.20 24.78 24.50
CA HIS A 99 -1.10 23.91 24.83
C HIS A 99 -0.17 23.65 23.64
N VAL A 100 -0.73 23.45 22.44
CA VAL A 100 0.06 23.27 21.23
C VAL A 100 0.89 24.52 20.92
N THR A 101 0.29 25.71 21.06
CA THR A 101 1.00 26.98 20.86
C THR A 101 2.10 27.18 21.89
N ASP A 102 1.78 27.03 23.20
CA ASP A 102 2.75 27.16 24.28
C ASP A 102 3.93 26.20 24.16
N TRP A 103 3.66 24.97 23.76
CA TRP A 103 4.71 23.97 23.52
C TRP A 103 5.54 24.29 22.28
N SER A 104 4.93 24.79 21.22
CA SER A 104 5.64 25.19 20.01
C SER A 104 6.60 26.35 20.30
N ASP A 105 6.15 27.32 21.08
CA ASP A 105 6.99 28.45 21.51
C ASP A 105 8.11 28.00 22.47
N GLY A 106 7.77 27.13 23.43
CA GLY A 106 8.74 26.56 24.37
C GLY A 106 9.82 25.72 23.68
N LEU A 107 9.50 25.07 22.58
CA LEU A 107 10.46 24.31 21.76
C LEU A 107 11.18 25.18 20.70
N GLY A 108 10.79 26.44 20.55
CA GLY A 108 11.34 27.33 19.54
C GLY A 108 10.93 27.02 18.10
N ILE A 109 9.85 26.24 17.91
CA ILE A 109 9.34 25.83 16.60
C ILE A 109 8.07 26.58 16.19
N GLY A 110 7.63 27.58 16.96
CA GLY A 110 6.40 28.35 16.68
C GLY A 110 6.38 28.95 15.27
N GLY A 111 7.52 29.48 14.78
CA GLY A 111 7.64 29.97 13.41
C GLY A 111 7.42 28.89 12.35
N VAL A 112 8.00 27.70 12.55
CA VAL A 112 7.81 26.56 11.64
C VAL A 112 6.36 26.10 11.62
N VAL A 113 5.69 26.07 12.78
CA VAL A 113 4.27 25.72 12.87
C VAL A 113 3.45 26.76 12.13
N GLY A 114 3.75 28.07 12.25
CA GLY A 114 3.13 29.14 11.49
C GLY A 114 3.22 28.94 9.97
N ASP A 115 4.43 28.64 9.47
CA ASP A 115 4.65 28.37 8.04
C ASP A 115 3.91 27.11 7.56
N LEU A 116 3.79 26.09 8.42
CA LEU A 116 3.06 24.86 8.10
C LEU A 116 1.54 25.04 8.13
N LEU A 117 1.00 26.07 8.80
CA LEU A 117 -0.43 26.38 8.78
C LEU A 117 -0.92 26.74 7.37
N ASP A 118 -0.09 27.37 6.54
CA ASP A 118 -0.41 27.62 5.14
C ASP A 118 -0.52 26.33 4.33
N LEU A 119 0.04 25.22 4.85
CA LEU A 119 0.00 23.89 4.27
C LEU A 119 -0.96 22.94 4.99
N ALA A 120 -1.89 23.46 5.81
CA ALA A 120 -2.82 22.65 6.60
C ALA A 120 -3.65 21.69 5.74
N GLY A 121 -4.13 22.14 4.58
CA GLY A 121 -4.86 21.30 3.62
C GLY A 121 -4.00 20.15 3.07
N PRO A 122 -2.84 20.40 2.46
CA PRO A 122 -1.87 19.38 2.07
C PRO A 122 -1.50 18.41 3.20
N LEU A 123 -1.30 18.88 4.44
CA LEU A 123 -0.99 18.03 5.59
C LEU A 123 -2.15 17.11 5.95
N ALA A 124 -3.39 17.62 5.97
CA ALA A 124 -4.58 16.81 6.19
C ALA A 124 -4.73 15.73 5.10
N PHE A 125 -4.55 16.12 3.83
CA PHE A 125 -4.59 15.19 2.70
C PHE A 125 -3.52 14.10 2.84
N LEU A 126 -2.28 14.48 3.17
CA LEU A 126 -1.16 13.55 3.37
C LEU A 126 -1.45 12.57 4.51
N ALA A 127 -2.01 13.02 5.62
CA ALA A 127 -2.40 12.15 6.72
C ALA A 127 -3.42 11.10 6.27
N GLY A 128 -4.45 11.50 5.52
CA GLY A 128 -5.41 10.56 4.95
C GLY A 128 -4.80 9.59 3.95
N LEU A 129 -3.93 10.06 3.07
CA LEU A 129 -3.22 9.26 2.08
C LEU A 129 -2.31 8.22 2.76
N THR A 130 -1.52 8.63 3.73
CA THR A 130 -0.61 7.72 4.47
C THR A 130 -1.38 6.70 5.29
N PHE A 131 -2.53 7.07 5.86
CA PHE A 131 -3.44 6.12 6.49
C PHE A 131 -3.90 5.04 5.51
N GLY A 132 -4.32 5.42 4.33
CA GLY A 132 -4.72 4.48 3.30
C GLY A 132 -3.61 3.51 2.88
N PHE A 133 -2.35 3.96 2.86
CA PHE A 133 -1.20 3.10 2.57
C PHE A 133 -0.84 2.11 3.70
N THR A 134 -1.44 2.24 4.88
CA THR A 134 -1.28 1.23 5.94
C THR A 134 -1.96 -0.09 5.61
N PHE A 135 -2.89 -0.09 4.66
CA PHE A 135 -3.56 -1.29 4.20
C PHE A 135 -2.76 -1.95 3.08
N ASP A 136 -2.32 -3.17 3.31
CA ASP A 136 -1.57 -3.97 2.36
C ASP A 136 -2.47 -5.08 1.77
N THR A 137 -2.46 -5.19 0.44
CA THR A 137 -3.12 -6.27 -0.30
C THR A 137 -2.12 -7.30 -0.81
N SER A 138 -0.85 -7.21 -0.40
CA SER A 138 0.15 -8.23 -0.73
C SER A 138 -0.32 -9.56 -0.18
N GLY A 139 -0.57 -10.52 -1.07
CA GLY A 139 -0.87 -11.90 -0.70
C GLY A 139 0.26 -12.50 0.16
N PRO A 140 0.03 -13.66 0.80
CA PRO A 140 1.06 -14.31 1.58
C PRO A 140 2.31 -14.44 0.71
N ARG A 141 3.43 -13.86 1.18
CA ARG A 141 4.73 -14.09 0.54
C ARG A 141 4.88 -15.60 0.45
N ARG A 142 4.94 -16.14 -0.76
CA ARG A 142 5.41 -17.52 -0.93
C ARG A 142 6.73 -17.58 -0.18
N ALA A 143 6.78 -18.37 0.87
CA ALA A 143 8.06 -18.76 1.43
C ALA A 143 8.85 -19.24 0.22
N GLU A 144 9.96 -18.57 -0.07
CA GLU A 144 10.91 -19.04 -1.06
C GLU A 144 11.23 -20.46 -0.62
N VAL A 145 10.70 -21.43 -1.38
CA VAL A 145 11.06 -22.81 -1.18
C VAL A 145 12.53 -22.83 -1.56
N VAL A 146 13.39 -22.76 -0.54
CA VAL A 146 14.79 -23.06 -0.70
C VAL A 146 14.78 -24.49 -1.21
N GLU A 147 14.91 -24.65 -2.53
CA GLU A 147 15.17 -25.97 -3.10
C GLU A 147 16.36 -26.52 -2.31
N PRO A 148 16.20 -27.71 -1.67
CA PRO A 148 17.34 -28.30 -1.01
C PRO A 148 18.43 -28.39 -2.06
N VAL A 149 19.56 -27.76 -1.78
CA VAL A 149 20.78 -27.95 -2.55
C VAL A 149 20.99 -29.45 -2.53
N VAL A 150 20.66 -30.09 -3.66
CA VAL A 150 21.05 -31.50 -3.87
C VAL A 150 22.56 -31.44 -3.94
N GLU A 151 23.19 -31.75 -2.81
CA GLU A 151 24.63 -32.02 -2.82
C GLU A 151 24.86 -33.06 -3.94
N PRO A 152 25.74 -32.76 -4.91
CA PRO A 152 26.07 -33.76 -5.93
C PRO A 152 26.55 -34.99 -5.18
N ALA A 153 25.81 -36.09 -5.35
CA ALA A 153 26.19 -37.37 -4.82
C ALA A 153 27.66 -37.58 -5.22
N ALA A 154 28.48 -37.83 -4.20
CA ALA A 154 29.87 -38.16 -4.41
C ALA A 154 29.94 -39.25 -5.49
N GLU A 155 30.71 -38.98 -6.54
CA GLU A 155 31.05 -39.97 -7.57
C GLU A 155 31.60 -41.20 -6.84
N GLU A 156 30.78 -42.21 -6.75
CA GLU A 156 31.27 -43.55 -6.40
C GLU A 156 32.17 -44.04 -7.54
N ASP A 157 33.40 -44.21 -7.16
CA ASP A 157 34.53 -44.78 -7.87
C ASP A 157 34.08 -45.98 -8.71
N ASP A 158 34.05 -45.78 -10.03
CA ASP A 158 33.71 -46.79 -11.02
C ASP A 158 34.91 -47.70 -11.23
N THR A 159 34.96 -48.78 -10.46
CA THR A 159 35.85 -49.90 -10.78
C THR A 159 35.27 -50.66 -11.95
N PRO A 160 36.03 -50.89 -13.03
CA PRO A 160 35.52 -51.56 -14.22
C PRO A 160 35.44 -53.07 -13.96
N THR A 161 34.26 -53.61 -13.95
CA THR A 161 34.03 -55.06 -13.99
C THR A 161 33.63 -55.49 -15.39
N GLU A 162 34.44 -56.32 -15.89
CA GLU A 162 34.48 -57.15 -17.11
C GLU A 162 33.16 -57.44 -17.86
N VAL A 163 33.36 -57.34 -19.15
CA VAL A 163 32.68 -57.93 -20.30
C VAL A 163 31.99 -59.26 -20.01
N ARG A 164 30.65 -59.28 -20.30
CA ARG A 164 30.07 -60.55 -20.80
C ARG A 164 29.12 -60.24 -21.97
N GLU A 165 29.62 -60.64 -23.14
CA GLU A 165 28.83 -60.84 -24.35
C GLU A 165 27.67 -61.81 -24.06
N GLU A 166 26.44 -61.49 -24.40
CA GLU A 166 25.49 -62.46 -24.93
C GLU A 166 24.55 -61.78 -25.91
N GLU A 167 24.66 -62.25 -27.04
CA GLU A 167 23.95 -62.31 -28.32
C GLU A 167 22.43 -62.46 -28.16
N GLY A 168 21.65 -61.76 -28.96
CA GLY A 168 20.33 -62.30 -29.31
C GLY A 168 19.20 -61.30 -29.56
N THR A 169 19.00 -61.07 -30.84
CA THR A 169 17.68 -61.06 -31.53
C THR A 169 16.85 -59.77 -31.56
N THR A 170 16.83 -59.22 -32.71
CA THR A 170 16.02 -58.30 -33.54
C THR A 170 14.47 -58.32 -33.37
N PRO A 171 13.75 -57.55 -34.19
CA PRO A 171 13.00 -56.35 -33.84
C PRO A 171 11.50 -56.53 -34.09
N VAL A 172 10.69 -55.62 -33.55
CA VAL A 172 9.34 -55.40 -34.10
C VAL A 172 9.02 -53.91 -34.14
N ALA A 173 8.74 -53.54 -35.36
CA ALA A 173 8.18 -52.26 -35.76
C ALA A 173 6.78 -52.01 -35.16
N GLY A 174 6.50 -50.79 -34.84
CA GLY A 174 5.16 -50.29 -34.50
C GLY A 174 5.04 -48.84 -34.83
N GLU A 175 4.29 -48.57 -35.84
CA GLU A 175 4.01 -47.30 -36.50
C GLU A 175 3.39 -46.24 -35.57
N PRO A 176 3.41 -44.98 -35.99
CA PRO A 176 2.85 -43.86 -35.23
C PRO A 176 1.38 -43.64 -35.56
N GLU A 177 0.58 -43.50 -34.57
CA GLU A 177 -0.80 -43.05 -34.72
C GLU A 177 -0.92 -41.58 -34.44
N LEU A 178 -1.26 -40.85 -35.48
CA LEU A 178 -1.69 -39.48 -35.55
C LEU A 178 -3.09 -39.35 -34.98
N GLU A 179 -3.32 -38.46 -34.06
CA GLU A 179 -4.69 -38.05 -33.79
C GLU A 179 -4.83 -36.54 -33.55
N PRO A 180 -6.00 -36.01 -33.95
CA PRO A 180 -6.07 -34.67 -34.49
C PRO A 180 -6.56 -33.60 -33.50
N ALA A 181 -6.34 -32.35 -33.93
CA ALA A 181 -6.87 -31.12 -33.39
C ALA A 181 -8.38 -31.16 -33.08
N ARG A 182 -8.77 -30.63 -31.90
CA ARG A 182 -10.09 -30.04 -31.66
C ARG A 182 -9.97 -28.70 -30.96
N ARG A 183 -10.39 -27.74 -31.67
CA ARG A 183 -11.14 -26.48 -31.54
C ARG A 183 -11.16 -25.83 -30.16
#